data_a8ab02d0a58c409b89861d181cd19cae
#
_entry.id   a8ab02d0a58c409b89861d181cd19cae
#
_cell.length_a   1.000
_cell.length_b   1.000
_cell.length_c   1.000
_cell.angle_alpha   90.00
_cell.angle_beta   90.00
_cell.angle_gamma   90.00
#
_symmetry.space_group_name_H-M   'P 1'
#
loop_
_entity.id
_entity.type
_entity.pdbx_description
1 polymer ?
#
loop_
_entity_poly.entity_id
_entity_poly.type
_entity_poly.pdbx_seq_one_letter_code
_entity_poly.pdbx_strand_id
1 'polypeptide(L)'
;METIKLTIDNQTAEVAPGTNLVEAAASIGIKIPTLCYLNLHELGCKNAPGVCRICVVEVEGRKNLAPACKTVCTEGMVVRTHTPRVINARQTILELILSDHPNECLTCSKNGYCSLQTMAKDLGIREAKYKGETTKPMMDLSPSVVRNMEKCILCRRCETVCNQVQTVGALSVVGRGFTSVLCTAFNDPILTTNCVNCGQCVAVCPTSALSENSNIREVMQALADPGKTVVVQTAPAVRVALGQDFGLEGRSVTGKMTTALRRLGFDYVFDTDFAADLTIMEEGTELLQRLNKYLAGDRTVKIPLMTSCCPGWVSFVEKHFPELGENLSTAKSPQQMFGAIAKNYLAPKLGIDRRNFIVVSVMPCVAKKSEAARPEFGKDGDPDVNISITTRELAHMIRFANMNFDELEESDFDRPLGESTGAGVIFGTTGGVIEAAVRTAYEIQTKKTLPKLDFTELRGLAGIRSATIDFDGVPVKICIAHGLGNARRLVEEIRAGRSPYHAIEIMACPGGCINGGGQPYHRGNEELLKRRAEALYAEDAAKPLRKSHENPGIQALYEEFLGEPCGPLSHELLHTRYYDRKPVVEPKK
;
A
#
# COMPACT_ATOMS: atom_id res chain seq x y z
N MET A 1 -15.48 21.03 26.33
CA MET A 1 -14.29 21.49 25.56
C MET A 1 -14.62 22.88 25.05
N GLU A 2 -13.70 23.80 25.13
CA GLU A 2 -13.90 25.15 24.56
C GLU A 2 -14.00 25.01 23.03
N THR A 3 -15.06 25.55 22.43
CA THR A 3 -15.29 25.55 20.98
C THR A 3 -15.25 26.97 20.45
N ILE A 4 -14.80 27.11 19.21
CA ILE A 4 -14.80 28.39 18.48
C ILE A 4 -15.97 28.37 17.49
N LYS A 5 -16.78 29.42 17.51
CA LYS A 5 -17.90 29.64 16.60
C LYS A 5 -17.52 30.65 15.52
N LEU A 6 -17.76 30.28 14.27
CA LEU A 6 -17.52 31.14 13.12
C LEU A 6 -18.59 30.93 12.05
N THR A 7 -18.70 31.87 11.13
CA THR A 7 -19.66 31.80 10.02
C THR A 7 -18.91 31.57 8.70
N ILE A 8 -19.29 30.52 7.96
CA ILE A 8 -18.76 30.24 6.63
C ILE A 8 -19.94 30.16 5.65
N ASP A 9 -19.96 31.03 4.63
CA ASP A 9 -21.04 31.13 3.63
C ASP A 9 -22.44 31.14 4.27
N ASN A 10 -22.62 31.94 5.31
CA ASN A 10 -23.85 32.11 6.09
C ASN A 10 -24.26 30.87 6.94
N GLN A 11 -23.41 29.88 7.10
CA GLN A 11 -23.61 28.72 7.97
C GLN A 11 -22.67 28.81 9.17
N THR A 12 -23.17 28.48 10.36
CA THR A 12 -22.36 28.45 11.59
C THR A 12 -21.58 27.17 11.68
N ALA A 13 -20.26 27.26 11.86
CA ALA A 13 -19.38 26.14 12.19
C ALA A 13 -18.91 26.26 13.64
N GLU A 14 -18.91 25.14 14.37
CA GLU A 14 -18.35 25.04 15.72
C GLU A 14 -17.17 24.05 15.68
N VAL A 15 -15.99 24.52 16.02
CA VAL A 15 -14.75 23.74 15.88
C VAL A 15 -13.83 23.89 17.09
N ALA A 16 -12.94 22.94 17.28
CA ALA A 16 -11.93 23.02 18.32
C ALA A 16 -10.92 24.16 18.05
N PRO A 17 -10.32 24.78 19.07
CA PRO A 17 -9.22 25.73 18.91
C PRO A 17 -8.06 25.11 18.09
N GLY A 18 -7.47 25.91 17.20
CA GLY A 18 -6.39 25.46 16.33
C GLY A 18 -6.84 24.85 14.99
N THR A 19 -8.14 24.62 14.79
CA THR A 19 -8.70 24.15 13.50
C THR A 19 -8.50 25.18 12.41
N ASN A 20 -8.10 24.77 11.20
CA ASN A 20 -7.97 25.65 10.04
C ASN A 20 -9.30 25.75 9.26
N LEU A 21 -9.43 26.78 8.40
CA LEU A 21 -10.66 27.03 7.66
C LEU A 21 -11.05 25.92 6.66
N VAL A 22 -10.10 25.10 6.17
CA VAL A 22 -10.44 23.96 5.29
C VAL A 22 -11.18 22.89 6.08
N GLU A 23 -10.68 22.57 7.28
CA GLU A 23 -11.28 21.58 8.17
C GLU A 23 -12.63 22.07 8.73
N ALA A 24 -12.68 23.35 9.12
CA ALA A 24 -13.93 23.97 9.61
C ALA A 24 -15.03 24.00 8.53
N ALA A 25 -14.70 24.32 7.29
CA ALA A 25 -15.65 24.28 6.19
C ALA A 25 -16.14 22.86 5.91
N ALA A 26 -15.22 21.89 5.95
CA ALA A 26 -15.56 20.47 5.73
C ALA A 26 -16.51 19.92 6.80
N SER A 27 -16.41 20.36 8.07
CA SER A 27 -17.30 19.90 9.16
C SER A 27 -18.78 20.29 8.97
N ILE A 28 -19.05 21.30 8.14
CA ILE A 28 -20.41 21.76 7.78
C ILE A 28 -20.75 21.46 6.30
N GLY A 29 -20.02 20.54 5.65
CA GLY A 29 -20.29 20.12 4.27
C GLY A 29 -19.80 21.08 3.17
N ILE A 30 -19.11 22.17 3.51
CA ILE A 30 -18.54 23.12 2.54
C ILE A 30 -17.16 22.67 2.11
N LYS A 31 -16.96 22.40 0.81
CA LYS A 31 -15.68 21.96 0.23
C LYS A 31 -14.87 23.15 -0.28
N ILE A 32 -13.80 23.51 0.40
CA ILE A 32 -12.79 24.43 -0.12
C ILE A 32 -11.76 23.64 -0.97
N PRO A 33 -11.54 24.02 -2.26
CA PRO A 33 -10.62 23.27 -3.11
C PRO A 33 -9.17 23.35 -2.62
N THR A 34 -8.43 22.24 -2.72
CA THR A 34 -7.03 22.16 -2.31
C THR A 34 -6.22 21.29 -3.28
N LEU A 35 -4.96 21.67 -3.55
CA LEU A 35 -3.99 20.85 -4.28
C LEU A 35 -2.83 20.40 -3.39
N CYS A 36 -2.27 21.29 -2.58
CA CYS A 36 -1.18 20.91 -1.68
C CYS A 36 -1.66 20.38 -0.33
N TYR A 37 -2.79 20.87 0.19
CA TYR A 37 -3.30 20.44 1.49
C TYR A 37 -3.77 18.98 1.44
N LEU A 38 -3.33 18.18 2.41
CA LEU A 38 -3.77 16.81 2.68
C LEU A 38 -3.73 16.60 4.19
N ASN A 39 -4.81 16.13 4.77
CA ASN A 39 -4.85 15.70 6.15
C ASN A 39 -5.42 14.27 6.20
N LEU A 40 -4.61 13.33 6.65
CA LEU A 40 -4.97 11.96 6.98
C LEU A 40 -4.77 11.82 8.48
N HIS A 41 -5.83 12.14 9.23
CA HIS A 41 -5.80 12.34 10.67
C HIS A 41 -5.40 11.06 11.40
N GLU A 42 -6.08 9.96 11.08
CA GLU A 42 -5.87 8.67 11.72
C GLU A 42 -4.55 8.01 11.30
N LEU A 43 -4.07 8.34 10.10
CA LEU A 43 -2.80 7.82 9.58
C LEU A 43 -1.58 8.71 9.91
N GLY A 44 -1.79 9.78 10.68
CA GLY A 44 -0.72 10.67 11.13
C GLY A 44 -0.03 11.46 10.02
N CYS A 45 -0.69 11.69 8.88
CA CYS A 45 -0.12 12.42 7.74
C CYS A 45 -0.81 13.76 7.52
N LYS A 46 -0.12 14.88 7.81
CA LYS A 46 -0.63 16.23 7.52
C LYS A 46 0.35 17.00 6.65
N ASN A 47 -0.05 17.30 5.41
CA ASN A 47 0.68 18.18 4.50
C ASN A 47 -0.04 19.51 4.34
N ALA A 48 0.52 20.58 4.87
CA ALA A 48 -0.06 21.92 4.81
C ALA A 48 1.01 22.99 4.49
N PRO A 49 1.77 22.90 3.39
CA PRO A 49 2.84 23.87 3.09
C PRO A 49 2.29 25.25 2.72
N GLY A 50 1.04 25.34 2.24
CA GLY A 50 0.40 26.59 1.80
C GLY A 50 0.94 27.14 0.49
N VAL A 51 1.58 26.32 -0.36
CA VAL A 51 2.30 26.74 -1.56
C VAL A 51 1.40 26.95 -2.78
N CYS A 52 0.35 26.14 -2.97
CA CYS A 52 -0.48 26.20 -4.19
C CYS A 52 -1.46 27.38 -4.22
N ARG A 53 -1.83 27.94 -3.08
CA ARG A 53 -2.76 29.07 -2.91
C ARG A 53 -4.18 28.87 -3.44
N ILE A 54 -4.54 27.72 -3.96
CA ILE A 54 -5.86 27.49 -4.56
C ILE A 54 -7.01 27.56 -3.53
N CYS A 55 -6.70 27.35 -2.24
CA CYS A 55 -7.68 27.38 -1.15
C CYS A 55 -8.00 28.78 -0.61
N VAL A 56 -7.72 29.84 -1.38
CA VAL A 56 -8.00 31.23 -0.93
C VAL A 56 -9.49 31.47 -0.70
N VAL A 57 -9.78 32.25 0.34
CA VAL A 57 -11.13 32.65 0.77
C VAL A 57 -11.12 34.13 1.19
N GLU A 58 -12.28 34.77 1.21
CA GLU A 58 -12.45 36.08 1.84
C GLU A 58 -12.74 35.90 3.32
N VAL A 59 -12.05 36.69 4.13
CA VAL A 59 -12.33 36.83 5.58
C VAL A 59 -12.70 38.28 5.83
N GLU A 60 -13.84 38.50 6.44
CA GLU A 60 -14.34 39.84 6.73
C GLU A 60 -13.32 40.65 7.57
N GLY A 61 -13.14 41.93 7.22
CA GLY A 61 -12.10 42.78 7.81
C GLY A 61 -10.68 42.58 7.25
N ARG A 62 -10.42 41.59 6.38
CA ARG A 62 -9.11 41.40 5.76
C ARG A 62 -9.08 41.96 4.34
N LYS A 63 -8.08 42.79 4.04
CA LYS A 63 -7.87 43.33 2.67
C LYS A 63 -7.52 42.25 1.66
N ASN A 64 -6.69 41.27 2.05
CA ASN A 64 -6.19 40.23 1.16
C ASN A 64 -6.95 38.92 1.38
N LEU A 65 -7.07 38.12 0.30
CA LEU A 65 -7.57 36.76 0.39
C LEU A 65 -6.67 35.92 1.29
N ALA A 66 -7.29 35.11 2.17
CA ALA A 66 -6.58 34.27 3.12
C ALA A 66 -6.47 32.82 2.60
N PRO A 67 -5.29 32.17 2.70
CA PRO A 67 -5.16 30.74 2.38
C PRO A 67 -5.82 29.90 3.49
N ALA A 68 -6.98 29.32 3.23
CA ALA A 68 -7.79 28.60 4.21
C ALA A 68 -7.01 27.49 4.95
N CYS A 69 -6.12 26.76 4.26
CA CYS A 69 -5.31 25.69 4.87
C CYS A 69 -4.27 26.17 5.91
N LYS A 70 -4.00 27.49 5.96
CA LYS A 70 -3.07 28.12 6.91
C LYS A 70 -3.74 29.07 7.87
N THR A 71 -5.00 29.39 7.64
CA THR A 71 -5.75 30.33 8.49
C THR A 71 -6.46 29.56 9.58
N VAL A 72 -6.05 29.79 10.82
CA VAL A 72 -6.67 29.22 12.01
C VAL A 72 -7.98 29.96 12.29
N CYS A 73 -9.01 29.22 12.65
CA CYS A 73 -10.31 29.76 13.03
C CYS A 73 -10.21 30.60 14.31
N THR A 74 -10.95 31.72 14.34
CA THR A 74 -11.10 32.56 15.53
C THR A 74 -12.58 32.84 15.78
N GLU A 75 -12.92 33.15 17.03
CA GLU A 75 -14.30 33.46 17.44
C GLU A 75 -14.88 34.60 16.61
N GLY A 76 -16.12 34.44 16.15
CA GLY A 76 -16.85 35.44 15.38
C GLY A 76 -16.35 35.70 13.96
N MET A 77 -15.38 34.89 13.46
CA MET A 77 -14.85 35.07 12.10
C MET A 77 -15.95 34.81 11.05
N VAL A 78 -16.03 35.70 10.04
CA VAL A 78 -16.94 35.57 8.90
C VAL A 78 -16.13 35.28 7.63
N VAL A 79 -16.44 34.18 6.98
CA VAL A 79 -15.70 33.67 5.81
C VAL A 79 -16.64 33.47 4.62
N ARG A 80 -16.19 33.87 3.42
CA ARG A 80 -16.89 33.63 2.17
C ARG A 80 -15.99 32.86 1.21
N THR A 81 -16.50 31.72 0.71
CA THR A 81 -15.67 30.76 -0.04
C THR A 81 -15.86 30.85 -1.54
N HIS A 82 -16.88 31.55 -2.07
CA HIS A 82 -17.26 31.52 -3.48
C HIS A 82 -17.66 32.88 -4.06
N THR A 83 -17.12 33.99 -3.52
CA THR A 83 -17.35 35.33 -4.12
C THR A 83 -16.70 35.40 -5.51
N PRO A 84 -17.16 36.30 -6.40
CA PRO A 84 -16.52 36.53 -7.70
C PRO A 84 -15.01 36.78 -7.58
N ARG A 85 -14.58 37.51 -6.54
CA ARG A 85 -13.17 37.78 -6.26
C ARG A 85 -12.40 36.50 -5.93
N VAL A 86 -12.96 35.60 -5.13
CA VAL A 86 -12.36 34.32 -4.79
C VAL A 86 -12.26 33.41 -6.02
N ILE A 87 -13.34 33.32 -6.82
CA ILE A 87 -13.38 32.50 -8.02
C ILE A 87 -12.33 32.97 -9.03
N ASN A 88 -12.29 34.27 -9.35
CA ASN A 88 -11.31 34.85 -10.28
C ASN A 88 -9.86 34.61 -9.80
N ALA A 89 -9.60 34.76 -8.50
CA ALA A 89 -8.28 34.48 -7.95
C ALA A 89 -7.88 33.00 -8.10
N ARG A 90 -8.79 32.08 -7.85
CA ARG A 90 -8.54 30.64 -8.05
C ARG A 90 -8.32 30.26 -9.51
N GLN A 91 -9.09 30.86 -10.43
CA GLN A 91 -8.89 30.68 -11.87
C GLN A 91 -7.48 31.12 -12.27
N THR A 92 -7.09 32.36 -11.90
CA THR A 92 -5.74 32.89 -12.20
C THR A 92 -4.64 32.00 -11.61
N ILE A 93 -4.76 31.59 -10.36
CA ILE A 93 -3.78 30.71 -9.71
C ILE A 93 -3.68 29.37 -10.44
N LEU A 94 -4.80 28.79 -10.83
CA LEU A 94 -4.80 27.50 -11.53
C LEU A 94 -4.23 27.62 -12.95
N GLU A 95 -4.55 28.69 -13.68
CA GLU A 95 -3.96 28.98 -14.98
C GLU A 95 -2.43 29.14 -14.90
N LEU A 96 -1.91 29.78 -13.84
CA LEU A 96 -0.46 29.87 -13.58
C LEU A 96 0.18 28.50 -13.30
N ILE A 97 -0.52 27.61 -12.59
CA ILE A 97 -0.04 26.23 -12.38
C ILE A 97 -0.05 25.45 -13.71
N LEU A 98 -1.09 25.63 -14.52
CA LEU A 98 -1.21 24.97 -15.83
C LEU A 98 -0.19 25.51 -16.84
N SER A 99 0.30 26.75 -16.72
CA SER A 99 1.31 27.33 -17.60
C SER A 99 2.67 26.62 -17.55
N ASP A 100 2.99 25.95 -16.46
CA ASP A 100 4.20 25.14 -16.28
C ASP A 100 3.89 23.62 -16.29
N HIS A 101 2.73 23.22 -16.79
CA HIS A 101 2.32 21.82 -16.82
C HIS A 101 2.13 21.35 -18.26
N PRO A 102 2.65 20.16 -18.67
CA PRO A 102 2.36 19.61 -19.98
C PRO A 102 0.87 19.25 -20.06
N ASN A 103 0.11 19.94 -20.89
CA ASN A 103 -1.34 19.78 -20.97
C ASN A 103 -1.78 18.56 -21.80
N GLU A 104 -0.98 17.50 -21.80
CA GLU A 104 -1.19 16.25 -22.54
C GLU A 104 -2.07 15.26 -21.76
N CYS A 105 -3.25 15.71 -21.32
CA CYS A 105 -4.11 14.93 -20.42
C CYS A 105 -4.57 13.60 -21.03
N LEU A 106 -4.83 13.53 -22.33
CA LEU A 106 -5.35 12.35 -23.00
C LEU A 106 -4.39 11.15 -22.97
N THR A 107 -3.08 11.42 -23.00
CA THR A 107 -2.03 10.41 -22.96
C THR A 107 -1.42 10.22 -21.56
N CYS A 108 -1.93 10.97 -20.58
CA CYS A 108 -1.41 10.93 -19.22
C CYS A 108 -1.93 9.70 -18.46
N SER A 109 -1.04 8.98 -17.76
CA SER A 109 -1.39 7.81 -16.95
C SER A 109 -2.41 8.10 -15.83
N LYS A 110 -2.63 9.39 -15.49
CA LYS A 110 -3.60 9.83 -14.47
C LYS A 110 -4.84 10.50 -15.07
N ASN A 111 -5.09 10.32 -16.36
CA ASN A 111 -6.29 10.87 -17.01
C ASN A 111 -7.57 10.36 -16.29
N GLY A 112 -8.49 11.28 -16.00
CA GLY A 112 -9.70 10.98 -15.22
C GLY A 112 -9.52 10.88 -13.70
N TYR A 113 -8.29 10.74 -13.20
CA TYR A 113 -7.96 10.63 -11.77
C TYR A 113 -7.13 11.82 -11.24
N CYS A 114 -6.75 12.73 -12.11
CA CYS A 114 -5.88 13.87 -11.78
C CYS A 114 -6.66 14.98 -11.06
N SER A 115 -6.20 15.37 -9.86
CA SER A 115 -6.82 16.47 -9.10
C SER A 115 -6.71 17.81 -9.81
N LEU A 116 -5.62 18.04 -10.56
CA LEU A 116 -5.43 19.26 -11.35
C LEU A 116 -6.43 19.34 -12.51
N GLN A 117 -6.64 18.23 -13.22
CA GLN A 117 -7.62 18.11 -14.31
C GLN A 117 -9.06 18.33 -13.81
N THR A 118 -9.42 17.68 -12.71
CA THR A 118 -10.75 17.87 -12.08
C THR A 118 -10.97 19.33 -11.69
N MET A 119 -9.97 19.97 -11.10
CA MET A 119 -10.08 21.37 -10.67
C MET A 119 -10.17 22.34 -11.84
N ALA A 120 -9.46 22.07 -12.93
CA ALA A 120 -9.57 22.87 -14.16
C ALA A 120 -10.99 22.79 -14.74
N LYS A 121 -11.58 21.59 -14.75
CA LYS A 121 -12.98 21.39 -15.14
C LYS A 121 -13.94 22.16 -14.23
N ASP A 122 -13.78 22.01 -12.90
CA ASP A 122 -14.68 22.63 -11.90
C ASP A 122 -14.63 24.17 -11.93
N LEU A 123 -13.46 24.76 -12.23
CA LEU A 123 -13.28 26.22 -12.36
C LEU A 123 -13.56 26.73 -13.79
N GLY A 124 -14.00 25.87 -14.71
CA GLY A 124 -14.37 26.26 -16.07
C GLY A 124 -13.20 26.71 -16.95
N ILE A 125 -11.96 26.28 -16.62
CA ILE A 125 -10.79 26.60 -17.42
C ILE A 125 -10.76 25.71 -18.66
N ARG A 126 -10.84 26.33 -19.83
CA ARG A 126 -10.82 25.67 -21.14
C ARG A 126 -9.50 25.80 -21.85
N GLU A 127 -8.79 26.88 -21.56
CA GLU A 127 -7.52 27.26 -22.15
C GLU A 127 -6.65 27.92 -21.09
N ALA A 128 -5.35 27.61 -21.08
CA ALA A 128 -4.39 28.29 -20.22
C ALA A 128 -3.97 29.59 -20.86
N LYS A 129 -4.37 30.73 -20.29
CA LYS A 129 -4.06 32.08 -20.83
C LYS A 129 -2.57 32.44 -20.76
N TYR A 130 -1.87 31.86 -19.78
CA TYR A 130 -0.47 32.15 -19.56
C TYR A 130 0.40 31.09 -20.21
N LYS A 131 1.46 31.52 -20.90
CA LYS A 131 2.51 30.63 -21.39
C LYS A 131 3.69 30.72 -20.43
N GLY A 132 4.00 29.61 -19.76
CA GLY A 132 5.18 29.46 -18.93
C GLY A 132 6.30 28.73 -19.66
N GLU A 133 7.48 28.73 -19.07
CA GLU A 133 8.55 27.82 -19.48
C GLU A 133 8.32 26.48 -18.77
N THR A 134 8.07 25.43 -19.54
CA THR A 134 7.96 24.09 -18.95
C THR A 134 9.32 23.62 -18.49
N THR A 135 9.42 23.30 -17.21
CA THR A 135 10.60 22.66 -16.65
C THR A 135 10.75 21.27 -17.27
N LYS A 136 11.93 20.94 -17.80
CA LYS A 136 12.22 19.62 -18.41
C LYS A 136 13.17 18.81 -17.54
N PRO A 137 12.72 18.33 -16.40
CA PRO A 137 13.54 17.49 -15.53
C PRO A 137 13.64 16.08 -16.11
N MET A 138 14.67 15.38 -15.68
CA MET A 138 14.91 14.00 -16.04
C MET A 138 13.73 13.10 -15.65
N MET A 139 13.29 12.24 -16.55
CA MET A 139 12.41 11.13 -16.25
C MET A 139 13.23 9.97 -15.67
N ASP A 140 12.79 9.43 -14.53
CA ASP A 140 13.47 8.38 -13.78
C ASP A 140 12.54 7.19 -13.60
N LEU A 141 13.02 6.00 -13.99
CA LEU A 141 12.28 4.75 -13.99
C LEU A 141 12.89 3.79 -12.98
N SER A 142 12.03 3.23 -12.12
CA SER A 142 12.36 2.03 -11.34
C SER A 142 11.36 0.92 -11.65
N PRO A 143 11.57 -0.32 -11.21
CA PRO A 143 10.56 -1.37 -11.38
C PRO A 143 9.20 -1.02 -10.79
N SER A 144 9.16 -0.19 -9.74
CA SER A 144 7.95 0.14 -8.99
C SER A 144 7.40 1.54 -9.26
N VAL A 145 8.27 2.55 -9.26
CA VAL A 145 7.88 3.97 -9.30
C VAL A 145 8.51 4.69 -10.47
N VAL A 146 7.69 5.43 -11.20
CA VAL A 146 8.11 6.38 -12.23
C VAL A 146 8.09 7.78 -11.66
N ARG A 147 9.18 8.54 -11.85
CA ARG A 147 9.31 9.95 -11.48
C ARG A 147 9.39 10.79 -12.75
N ASN A 148 8.30 11.50 -13.07
CA ASN A 148 8.24 12.45 -14.20
C ASN A 148 7.93 13.85 -13.66
N MET A 149 8.97 14.65 -13.45
CA MET A 149 8.85 15.95 -12.80
C MET A 149 8.30 17.06 -13.68
N GLU A 150 8.16 16.87 -14.99
CA GLU A 150 7.40 17.79 -15.86
C GLU A 150 5.96 17.96 -15.39
N LYS A 151 5.39 16.91 -14.77
CA LYS A 151 4.03 16.88 -14.25
C LYS A 151 3.92 17.33 -12.78
N CYS A 152 5.03 17.80 -12.19
CA CYS A 152 5.08 18.17 -10.78
C CYS A 152 4.57 19.60 -10.56
N ILE A 153 3.60 19.77 -9.67
CA ILE A 153 3.06 21.07 -9.24
C ILE A 153 3.65 21.55 -7.90
N LEU A 154 4.75 20.98 -7.45
CA LEU A 154 5.48 21.34 -6.22
C LEU A 154 4.61 21.37 -4.96
N CYS A 155 3.59 20.50 -4.87
CA CYS A 155 2.67 20.46 -3.74
C CYS A 155 3.26 19.85 -2.46
N ARG A 156 4.42 19.21 -2.54
CA ARG A 156 5.19 18.59 -1.44
C ARG A 156 4.49 17.46 -0.67
N ARG A 157 3.36 16.93 -1.13
CA ARG A 157 2.68 15.80 -0.46
C ARG A 157 3.58 14.56 -0.37
N CYS A 158 4.29 14.24 -1.45
CA CYS A 158 5.22 13.11 -1.51
C CYS A 158 6.44 13.30 -0.60
N GLU A 159 6.98 14.51 -0.51
CA GLU A 159 8.07 14.87 0.41
C GLU A 159 7.63 14.66 1.87
N THR A 160 6.45 15.18 2.25
CA THR A 160 5.90 15.02 3.60
C THR A 160 5.70 13.55 3.96
N VAL A 161 5.06 12.76 3.07
CA VAL A 161 4.82 11.35 3.37
C VAL A 161 6.12 10.55 3.43
N CYS A 162 7.10 10.84 2.55
CA CYS A 162 8.37 10.14 2.52
C CYS A 162 9.23 10.44 3.76
N ASN A 163 9.25 11.72 4.21
CA ASN A 163 10.17 12.16 5.25
C ASN A 163 9.55 12.08 6.66
N GLN A 164 8.26 12.37 6.80
CA GLN A 164 7.63 12.47 8.13
C GLN A 164 6.86 11.20 8.51
N VAL A 165 6.18 10.55 7.55
CA VAL A 165 5.39 9.35 7.82
C VAL A 165 6.22 8.08 7.64
N GLN A 166 6.93 7.99 6.51
CA GLN A 166 7.75 6.82 6.20
C GLN A 166 9.19 6.92 6.72
N THR A 167 9.66 8.11 7.04
CA THR A 167 11.03 8.36 7.53
C THR A 167 12.13 7.76 6.65
N VAL A 168 11.86 7.63 5.34
CA VAL A 168 12.81 7.08 4.36
C VAL A 168 13.77 8.16 3.85
N GLY A 169 13.29 9.39 3.70
CA GLY A 169 14.14 10.51 3.32
C GLY A 169 14.63 10.50 1.86
N ALA A 170 13.91 9.81 0.95
CA ALA A 170 14.37 9.69 -0.44
C ALA A 170 14.03 10.89 -1.33
N LEU A 171 13.03 11.71 -0.96
CA LEU A 171 12.52 12.80 -1.78
C LEU A 171 12.57 14.13 -1.04
N SER A 172 13.07 15.17 -1.71
CA SER A 172 13.08 16.55 -1.20
C SER A 172 12.97 17.56 -2.33
N VAL A 173 12.44 18.74 -2.03
CA VAL A 173 12.44 19.87 -2.99
C VAL A 173 13.76 20.60 -2.87
N VAL A 174 14.46 20.76 -3.98
CA VAL A 174 15.72 21.54 -4.09
C VAL A 174 15.55 22.72 -5.03
N GLY A 175 16.46 23.68 -4.93
CA GLY A 175 16.41 24.94 -5.69
C GLY A 175 15.38 25.93 -5.14
N ARG A 176 15.17 27.02 -5.85
CA ARG A 176 14.17 28.03 -5.53
C ARG A 176 13.61 28.68 -6.81
N GLY A 177 12.41 29.26 -6.72
CA GLY A 177 11.76 29.88 -7.85
C GLY A 177 11.49 28.88 -8.98
N PHE A 178 11.74 29.24 -10.20
CA PHE A 178 11.51 28.43 -11.40
C PHE A 178 12.38 27.18 -11.48
N THR A 179 13.55 27.18 -10.82
CA THR A 179 14.46 26.03 -10.78
C THR A 179 14.13 25.04 -9.67
N SER A 180 13.06 25.26 -8.91
CA SER A 180 12.62 24.33 -7.88
C SER A 180 12.19 23.01 -8.50
N VAL A 181 12.74 21.91 -8.00
CA VAL A 181 12.37 20.56 -8.44
C VAL A 181 12.30 19.60 -7.26
N LEU A 182 11.35 18.69 -7.29
CA LEU A 182 11.32 17.55 -6.37
C LEU A 182 12.29 16.49 -6.90
N CYS A 183 13.29 16.15 -6.13
CA CYS A 183 14.29 15.17 -6.54
C CYS A 183 14.78 14.30 -5.37
N THR A 184 15.58 13.32 -5.70
CA THR A 184 16.41 12.52 -4.81
C THR A 184 17.70 13.28 -4.47
N ALA A 185 18.49 12.80 -3.52
CA ALA A 185 19.82 13.35 -3.27
C ALA A 185 20.64 13.33 -4.56
N PHE A 186 21.30 14.44 -4.87
CA PHE A 186 22.10 14.66 -6.10
C PHE A 186 21.34 14.42 -7.41
N ASN A 187 20.00 14.32 -7.35
CA ASN A 187 19.12 13.91 -8.47
C ASN A 187 19.47 12.54 -9.05
N ASP A 188 20.01 11.65 -8.24
CA ASP A 188 20.33 10.27 -8.64
C ASP A 188 19.05 9.47 -8.93
N PRO A 189 19.14 8.40 -9.74
CA PRO A 189 18.01 7.52 -9.97
C PRO A 189 17.43 6.99 -8.65
N ILE A 190 16.10 6.95 -8.53
CA ILE A 190 15.40 6.59 -7.28
C ILE A 190 15.81 5.20 -6.77
N LEU A 191 16.15 4.29 -7.68
CA LEU A 191 16.57 2.92 -7.38
C LEU A 191 17.89 2.87 -6.59
N THR A 192 18.81 3.82 -6.83
CA THR A 192 20.14 3.87 -6.18
C THR A 192 20.12 4.62 -4.86
N THR A 193 18.96 5.09 -4.42
CA THR A 193 18.80 5.86 -3.18
C THR A 193 18.25 5.00 -2.02
N ASN A 194 17.99 5.67 -0.90
CA ASN A 194 17.32 5.06 0.25
C ASN A 194 15.85 4.63 -0.03
N CYS A 195 15.31 4.89 -1.21
CA CYS A 195 13.92 4.57 -1.54
C CYS A 195 13.64 3.06 -1.37
N VAL A 196 12.58 2.75 -0.64
CA VAL A 196 12.13 1.38 -0.35
C VAL A 196 10.96 0.94 -1.23
N ASN A 197 10.64 1.70 -2.26
CA ASN A 197 9.57 1.44 -3.22
C ASN A 197 8.15 1.29 -2.58
N CYS A 198 7.90 1.81 -1.39
CA CYS A 198 6.61 1.65 -0.70
C CYS A 198 5.40 2.25 -1.45
N GLY A 199 5.62 3.16 -2.41
CA GLY A 199 4.58 3.74 -3.25
C GLY A 199 3.67 4.77 -2.57
N GLN A 200 3.91 5.15 -1.32
CA GLN A 200 3.08 6.13 -0.63
C GLN A 200 3.16 7.52 -1.27
N CYS A 201 4.29 7.86 -1.89
CA CYS A 201 4.44 9.06 -2.69
C CYS A 201 3.53 9.06 -3.95
N VAL A 202 3.30 7.89 -4.56
CA VAL A 202 2.35 7.70 -5.68
C VAL A 202 0.92 7.89 -5.20
N ALA A 203 0.56 7.28 -4.06
CA ALA A 203 -0.78 7.35 -3.49
C ALA A 203 -1.23 8.80 -3.20
N VAL A 204 -0.32 9.68 -2.74
CA VAL A 204 -0.64 11.06 -2.38
C VAL A 204 -0.41 12.08 -3.50
N CYS A 205 0.21 11.69 -4.62
CA CYS A 205 0.49 12.61 -5.73
C CYS A 205 -0.82 13.06 -6.39
N PRO A 206 -1.12 14.37 -6.47
CA PRO A 206 -2.36 14.86 -7.06
C PRO A 206 -2.34 14.88 -8.60
N THR A 207 -1.15 14.76 -9.19
CA THR A 207 -0.89 14.67 -10.63
C THR A 207 -0.22 13.35 -10.98
N SER A 208 0.37 13.21 -12.16
CA SER A 208 1.15 12.04 -12.59
C SER A 208 2.67 12.24 -12.48
N ALA A 209 3.12 13.16 -11.61
CA ALA A 209 4.55 13.36 -11.38
C ALA A 209 5.22 12.14 -10.75
N LEU A 210 4.48 11.42 -9.91
CA LEU A 210 4.85 10.11 -9.37
C LEU A 210 3.71 9.15 -9.71
N SER A 211 4.04 8.06 -10.38
CA SER A 211 3.12 7.00 -10.78
C SER A 211 3.79 5.64 -10.61
N GLU A 212 3.00 4.57 -10.65
CA GLU A 212 3.53 3.23 -10.81
C GLU A 212 4.16 3.02 -12.18
N ASN A 213 5.17 2.17 -12.26
CA ASN A 213 5.66 1.65 -13.53
C ASN A 213 4.69 0.58 -14.02
N SER A 214 4.04 0.82 -15.16
CA SER A 214 2.98 -0.06 -15.67
C SER A 214 3.56 -1.31 -16.33
N ASN A 215 3.03 -2.48 -15.96
CA ASN A 215 3.34 -3.77 -16.57
C ASN A 215 2.13 -4.34 -17.34
N ILE A 216 1.14 -3.53 -17.69
CA ILE A 216 -0.03 -3.96 -18.46
C ILE A 216 0.40 -4.54 -19.83
N ARG A 217 1.39 -3.92 -20.47
CA ARG A 217 1.88 -4.35 -21.79
C ARG A 217 2.47 -5.75 -21.74
N GLU A 218 3.27 -6.03 -20.73
CA GLU A 218 3.90 -7.33 -20.51
C GLU A 218 2.83 -8.41 -20.26
N VAL A 219 1.81 -8.11 -19.48
CA VAL A 219 0.67 -9.02 -19.27
C VAL A 219 -0.07 -9.28 -20.58
N MET A 220 -0.40 -8.22 -21.33
CA MET A 220 -1.12 -8.38 -22.62
C MET A 220 -0.29 -9.18 -23.64
N GLN A 221 1.04 -9.02 -23.65
CA GLN A 221 1.93 -9.82 -24.49
C GLN A 221 1.95 -11.29 -24.06
N ALA A 222 1.99 -11.57 -22.76
CA ALA A 222 1.94 -12.94 -22.25
C ALA A 222 0.62 -13.63 -22.60
N LEU A 223 -0.52 -12.94 -22.42
CA LEU A 223 -1.85 -13.45 -22.76
C LEU A 223 -2.06 -13.68 -24.26
N ALA A 224 -1.33 -12.95 -25.11
CA ALA A 224 -1.40 -13.11 -26.55
C ALA A 224 -0.51 -14.21 -27.11
N ASP A 225 0.39 -14.79 -26.31
CA ASP A 225 1.31 -15.85 -26.73
C ASP A 225 0.67 -17.23 -26.52
N PRO A 226 0.29 -17.94 -27.60
CA PRO A 226 -0.37 -19.26 -27.48
C PRO A 226 0.55 -20.36 -26.93
N GLY A 227 1.87 -20.11 -26.86
CA GLY A 227 2.84 -21.03 -26.26
C GLY A 227 2.96 -20.90 -24.75
N LYS A 228 2.22 -19.98 -24.12
CA LYS A 228 2.26 -19.71 -22.69
C LYS A 228 0.95 -20.09 -22.01
N THR A 229 1.04 -20.62 -20.82
CA THR A 229 -0.07 -20.72 -19.87
C THR A 229 0.09 -19.60 -18.87
N VAL A 230 -0.86 -18.68 -18.84
CA VAL A 230 -0.78 -17.48 -18.02
C VAL A 230 -1.74 -17.60 -16.83
N VAL A 231 -1.19 -17.70 -15.64
CA VAL A 231 -1.95 -17.81 -14.41
C VAL A 231 -1.87 -16.51 -13.63
N VAL A 232 -2.94 -16.17 -12.91
CA VAL A 232 -2.98 -14.96 -12.08
C VAL A 232 -3.36 -15.28 -10.65
N GLN A 233 -2.66 -14.62 -9.71
CA GLN A 233 -2.99 -14.61 -8.28
C GLN A 233 -3.42 -13.21 -7.85
N THR A 234 -4.42 -13.10 -6.97
CA THR A 234 -4.92 -11.82 -6.47
C THR A 234 -4.78 -11.71 -4.96
N ALA A 235 -4.16 -10.62 -4.49
CA ALA A 235 -4.00 -10.36 -3.05
C ALA A 235 -5.35 -9.99 -2.38
N PRO A 236 -5.53 -10.28 -1.08
CA PRO A 236 -6.80 -10.08 -0.38
C PRO A 236 -7.33 -8.65 -0.44
N ALA A 237 -6.46 -7.64 -0.33
CA ALA A 237 -6.88 -6.24 -0.35
C ALA A 237 -7.31 -5.73 -1.74
N VAL A 238 -7.09 -6.48 -2.83
CA VAL A 238 -7.52 -6.10 -4.19
C VAL A 238 -9.04 -6.13 -4.29
N ARG A 239 -9.67 -7.20 -3.80
CA ARG A 239 -11.13 -7.45 -3.91
C ARG A 239 -12.00 -6.40 -3.22
N VAL A 240 -11.48 -5.73 -2.18
CA VAL A 240 -12.22 -4.68 -1.44
C VAL A 240 -11.94 -3.26 -1.96
N ALA A 241 -11.04 -3.11 -2.92
CA ALA A 241 -10.66 -1.81 -3.46
C ALA A 241 -10.98 -1.66 -4.95
N LEU A 242 -10.90 -2.74 -5.75
CA LEU A 242 -11.13 -2.72 -7.21
C LEU A 242 -12.48 -2.11 -7.57
N GLY A 243 -13.52 -2.44 -6.82
CA GLY A 243 -14.89 -1.96 -7.04
C GLY A 243 -15.04 -0.44 -7.02
N GLN A 244 -14.13 0.29 -6.34
CA GLN A 244 -14.16 1.76 -6.30
C GLN A 244 -14.07 2.39 -7.69
N ASP A 245 -13.31 1.81 -8.59
CA ASP A 245 -13.16 2.30 -9.97
C ASP A 245 -14.41 2.07 -10.85
N PHE A 246 -15.39 1.33 -10.32
CA PHE A 246 -16.63 0.96 -10.98
C PHE A 246 -17.89 1.34 -10.16
N GLY A 247 -17.76 2.25 -9.18
CA GLY A 247 -18.90 2.73 -8.36
C GLY A 247 -19.31 1.81 -7.20
N LEU A 248 -18.53 0.75 -6.92
CA LEU A 248 -18.79 -0.24 -5.87
C LEU A 248 -17.86 -0.04 -4.66
N GLU A 249 -17.76 1.19 -4.17
CA GLU A 249 -16.83 1.56 -3.10
C GLU A 249 -17.06 0.79 -1.79
N GLY A 250 -15.98 0.23 -1.21
CA GLY A 250 -16.01 -0.43 0.10
C GLY A 250 -16.76 -1.76 0.13
N ARG A 251 -17.03 -2.36 -1.02
CA ARG A 251 -17.61 -3.70 -1.16
C ARG A 251 -16.57 -4.71 -1.60
N SER A 252 -16.67 -5.94 -1.13
CA SER A 252 -15.94 -7.04 -1.75
C SER A 252 -16.55 -7.34 -3.12
N VAL A 253 -15.69 -7.47 -4.13
CA VAL A 253 -16.05 -7.78 -5.52
C VAL A 253 -15.33 -9.04 -6.00
N THR A 254 -15.07 -9.99 -5.11
CA THR A 254 -14.28 -11.21 -5.36
C THR A 254 -14.76 -11.95 -6.60
N GLY A 255 -16.04 -12.31 -6.68
CA GLY A 255 -16.57 -13.10 -7.80
C GLY A 255 -16.56 -12.35 -9.13
N LYS A 256 -16.90 -11.04 -9.14
CA LYS A 256 -16.82 -10.19 -10.33
C LYS A 256 -15.38 -10.00 -10.81
N MET A 257 -14.44 -9.84 -9.88
CA MET A 257 -13.01 -9.76 -10.17
C MET A 257 -12.51 -11.04 -10.84
N THR A 258 -12.88 -12.20 -10.33
CA THR A 258 -12.50 -13.50 -10.86
C THR A 258 -13.04 -13.68 -12.29
N THR A 259 -14.30 -13.33 -12.52
CA THR A 259 -14.90 -13.35 -13.87
C THR A 259 -14.20 -12.38 -14.83
N ALA A 260 -13.87 -11.17 -14.38
CA ALA A 260 -13.14 -10.20 -15.19
C ALA A 260 -11.77 -10.73 -15.62
N LEU A 261 -11.03 -11.36 -14.71
CA LEU A 261 -9.72 -11.95 -15.01
C LEU A 261 -9.83 -13.09 -16.04
N ARG A 262 -10.83 -13.98 -15.92
CA ARG A 262 -11.09 -15.02 -16.95
C ARG A 262 -11.41 -14.41 -18.31
N ARG A 263 -12.25 -13.37 -18.34
CA ARG A 263 -12.59 -12.67 -19.59
C ARG A 263 -11.42 -11.91 -20.21
N LEU A 264 -10.40 -11.52 -19.40
CA LEU A 264 -9.15 -10.95 -19.89
C LEU A 264 -8.25 -12.01 -20.56
N GLY A 265 -8.53 -13.31 -20.39
CA GLY A 265 -7.82 -14.40 -21.04
C GLY A 265 -6.81 -15.14 -20.15
N PHE A 266 -6.86 -14.96 -18.84
CA PHE A 266 -6.05 -15.79 -17.93
C PHE A 266 -6.55 -17.23 -17.91
N ASP A 267 -5.64 -18.19 -18.03
CA ASP A 267 -5.95 -19.62 -18.05
C ASP A 267 -6.42 -20.13 -16.69
N TYR A 268 -5.82 -19.63 -15.62
CA TYR A 268 -6.23 -19.92 -14.23
C TYR A 268 -6.19 -18.66 -13.38
N VAL A 269 -7.18 -18.54 -12.49
CA VAL A 269 -7.34 -17.42 -11.56
C VAL A 269 -7.32 -17.93 -10.13
N PHE A 270 -6.27 -17.60 -9.38
CA PHE A 270 -6.03 -18.07 -8.02
C PHE A 270 -6.16 -16.97 -6.97
N ASP A 271 -6.45 -17.40 -5.75
CA ASP A 271 -6.41 -16.57 -4.56
C ASP A 271 -5.02 -16.63 -3.90
N THR A 272 -4.37 -15.49 -3.73
CA THR A 272 -3.11 -15.41 -2.96
C THR A 272 -3.32 -15.81 -1.48
N ASP A 273 -4.58 -15.79 -1.00
CA ASP A 273 -4.91 -16.15 0.38
C ASP A 273 -4.55 -17.62 0.68
N PHE A 274 -4.55 -18.51 -0.32
CA PHE A 274 -3.99 -19.86 -0.18
C PHE A 274 -2.50 -19.82 0.23
N ALA A 275 -1.72 -18.99 -0.46
CA ALA A 275 -0.30 -18.84 -0.11
C ALA A 275 -0.10 -18.02 1.18
N ALA A 276 -1.09 -17.23 1.60
CA ALA A 276 -1.07 -16.62 2.94
C ALA A 276 -1.23 -17.68 4.03
N ASP A 277 -2.12 -18.66 3.83
CA ASP A 277 -2.22 -19.82 4.73
C ASP A 277 -0.89 -20.61 4.79
N LEU A 278 -0.26 -20.83 3.64
CA LEU A 278 1.07 -21.46 3.57
C LEU A 278 2.13 -20.64 4.31
N THR A 279 2.11 -19.30 4.16
CA THR A 279 3.02 -18.41 4.89
C THR A 279 2.84 -18.53 6.40
N ILE A 280 1.61 -18.66 6.89
CA ILE A 280 1.34 -18.86 8.33
C ILE A 280 1.89 -20.20 8.81
N MET A 281 1.83 -21.25 8.02
CA MET A 281 2.42 -22.53 8.41
C MET A 281 3.94 -22.42 8.57
N GLU A 282 4.62 -21.74 7.65
CA GLU A 282 6.08 -21.55 7.71
C GLU A 282 6.48 -20.52 8.79
N GLU A 283 5.93 -19.31 8.74
CA GLU A 283 6.28 -18.21 9.66
C GLU A 283 5.82 -18.51 11.10
N GLY A 284 4.64 -19.11 11.27
CA GLY A 284 4.15 -19.55 12.58
C GLY A 284 5.01 -20.66 13.20
N THR A 285 5.46 -21.62 12.39
CA THR A 285 6.39 -22.67 12.83
C THR A 285 7.75 -22.10 13.19
N GLU A 286 8.29 -21.18 12.37
CA GLU A 286 9.53 -20.47 12.67
C GLU A 286 9.42 -19.68 13.99
N LEU A 287 8.29 -18.97 14.20
CA LEU A 287 8.04 -18.26 15.45
C LEU A 287 8.07 -19.19 16.67
N LEU A 288 7.37 -20.32 16.59
CA LEU A 288 7.34 -21.30 17.68
C LEU A 288 8.72 -21.90 17.96
N GLN A 289 9.47 -22.24 16.91
CA GLN A 289 10.84 -22.75 17.06
C GLN A 289 11.75 -21.73 17.75
N ARG A 290 11.71 -20.45 17.32
CA ARG A 290 12.49 -19.37 17.92
C ARG A 290 12.06 -19.10 19.37
N LEU A 291 10.76 -19.03 19.63
CA LEU A 291 10.21 -18.78 20.97
C LEU A 291 10.61 -19.89 21.95
N ASN A 292 10.44 -21.16 21.57
CA ASN A 292 10.78 -22.30 22.43
C ASN A 292 12.28 -22.34 22.77
N LYS A 293 13.18 -22.08 21.79
CA LYS A 293 14.62 -21.96 22.05
C LYS A 293 14.93 -20.80 22.99
N TYR A 294 14.32 -19.64 22.77
CA TYR A 294 14.52 -18.46 23.61
C TYR A 294 14.06 -18.69 25.07
N LEU A 295 12.90 -19.34 25.26
CA LEU A 295 12.38 -19.69 26.58
C LEU A 295 13.24 -20.75 27.29
N ALA A 296 13.85 -21.66 26.51
CA ALA A 296 14.83 -22.62 27.01
C ALA A 296 16.19 -21.99 27.38
N GLY A 297 16.37 -20.69 27.19
CA GLY A 297 17.59 -19.95 27.56
C GLY A 297 18.60 -19.75 26.43
N ASP A 298 18.31 -20.20 25.21
CA ASP A 298 19.17 -19.93 24.04
C ASP A 298 19.08 -18.48 23.63
N ARG A 299 20.14 -17.72 23.86
CA ARG A 299 20.27 -16.29 23.54
C ARG A 299 20.91 -16.04 22.17
N THR A 300 21.24 -17.07 21.41
CA THR A 300 21.72 -16.93 20.03
C THR A 300 20.55 -16.65 19.09
N VAL A 301 19.35 -17.07 19.44
CA VAL A 301 18.12 -16.83 18.68
C VAL A 301 17.69 -15.37 18.79
N LYS A 302 17.39 -14.75 17.65
CA LYS A 302 16.95 -13.34 17.60
C LYS A 302 15.44 -13.23 17.83
N ILE A 303 15.08 -12.52 18.88
CA ILE A 303 13.72 -12.10 19.25
C ILE A 303 13.72 -10.57 19.38
N PRO A 304 12.65 -9.86 18.96
CA PRO A 304 11.42 -10.37 18.36
C PRO A 304 11.62 -10.90 16.94
N LEU A 305 10.80 -11.90 16.54
CA LEU A 305 10.60 -12.22 15.13
C LEU A 305 9.77 -11.11 14.49
N MET A 306 10.23 -10.56 13.37
CA MET A 306 9.50 -9.55 12.61
C MET A 306 8.98 -10.16 11.30
N THR A 307 7.72 -9.93 10.96
CA THR A 307 7.12 -10.43 9.71
C THR A 307 7.85 -9.91 8.47
N SER A 308 7.84 -10.68 7.38
CA SER A 308 8.60 -10.40 6.15
C SER A 308 7.74 -10.28 4.89
N CYS A 309 6.42 -10.41 5.00
CA CYS A 309 5.51 -10.37 3.84
C CYS A 309 5.44 -9.00 3.13
N CYS A 310 5.86 -7.91 3.78
CA CYS A 310 5.83 -6.55 3.23
C CYS A 310 7.19 -6.15 2.62
N PRO A 311 7.34 -6.10 1.26
CA PRO A 311 8.62 -5.82 0.63
C PRO A 311 9.13 -4.40 0.86
N GLY A 312 8.25 -3.43 1.11
CA GLY A 312 8.66 -2.08 1.48
C GLY A 312 9.30 -2.04 2.87
N TRP A 313 8.83 -2.88 3.80
CA TRP A 313 9.43 -3.07 5.12
C TRP A 313 10.77 -3.83 5.02
N VAL A 314 10.80 -4.93 4.31
CA VAL A 314 12.05 -5.69 4.09
C VAL A 314 13.14 -4.80 3.50
N SER A 315 12.82 -4.04 2.42
CA SER A 315 13.76 -3.07 1.84
C SER A 315 14.19 -1.98 2.82
N PHE A 316 13.32 -1.61 3.77
CA PHE A 316 13.66 -0.64 4.80
C PHE A 316 14.69 -1.21 5.79
N VAL A 317 14.55 -2.47 6.19
CA VAL A 317 15.55 -3.15 7.02
C VAL A 317 16.86 -3.26 6.26
N GLU A 318 16.87 -3.83 5.05
CA GLU A 318 18.07 -4.03 4.24
C GLU A 318 18.85 -2.74 3.97
N LYS A 319 18.15 -1.59 3.81
CA LYS A 319 18.79 -0.31 3.50
C LYS A 319 19.14 0.54 4.71
N HIS A 320 18.39 0.43 5.81
CA HIS A 320 18.57 1.32 6.96
C HIS A 320 19.07 0.60 8.22
N PHE A 321 18.75 -0.70 8.37
CA PHE A 321 19.02 -1.49 9.58
C PHE A 321 19.44 -2.93 9.23
N PRO A 322 20.42 -3.16 8.34
CA PRO A 322 20.78 -4.51 7.89
C PRO A 322 21.21 -5.43 9.01
N GLU A 323 21.68 -4.89 10.13
CA GLU A 323 22.03 -5.64 11.35
C GLU A 323 20.84 -6.36 11.98
N LEU A 324 19.60 -5.98 11.63
CA LEU A 324 18.37 -6.62 12.10
C LEU A 324 17.79 -7.63 11.08
N GLY A 325 18.51 -7.96 10.03
CA GLY A 325 18.09 -8.95 9.04
C GLY A 325 17.77 -10.31 9.65
N GLU A 326 18.51 -10.73 10.70
CA GLU A 326 18.25 -11.99 11.42
C GLU A 326 16.97 -11.96 12.29
N ASN A 327 16.43 -10.78 12.58
CA ASN A 327 15.13 -10.64 13.25
C ASN A 327 13.94 -10.78 12.29
N LEU A 328 14.15 -10.64 10.98
CA LEU A 328 13.09 -10.90 10.01
C LEU A 328 12.79 -12.40 9.94
N SER A 329 11.51 -12.74 9.71
CA SER A 329 11.14 -14.08 9.31
C SER A 329 11.82 -14.43 7.99
N THR A 330 12.34 -15.64 7.88
CA THR A 330 12.95 -16.13 6.65
C THR A 330 11.91 -16.55 5.61
N ALA A 331 10.63 -16.70 6.00
CA ALA A 331 9.53 -17.02 5.12
C ALA A 331 9.37 -15.98 4.00
N LYS A 332 9.23 -16.42 2.76
CA LYS A 332 8.90 -15.57 1.62
C LYS A 332 7.49 -14.99 1.80
N SER A 333 7.19 -13.90 1.10
CA SER A 333 5.83 -13.37 1.10
C SER A 333 4.84 -14.31 0.40
N PRO A 334 3.52 -14.22 0.70
CA PRO A 334 2.49 -15.00 0.00
C PRO A 334 2.59 -14.91 -1.53
N GLN A 335 2.92 -13.73 -2.08
CA GLN A 335 3.15 -13.58 -3.51
C GLN A 335 4.24 -14.53 -4.03
N GLN A 336 5.37 -14.60 -3.35
CA GLN A 336 6.52 -15.41 -3.76
C GLN A 336 6.33 -16.89 -3.44
N MET A 337 5.68 -17.21 -2.33
CA MET A 337 5.32 -18.59 -2.01
C MET A 337 4.36 -19.17 -3.05
N PHE A 338 3.33 -18.40 -3.45
CA PHE A 338 2.45 -18.81 -4.53
C PHE A 338 3.25 -19.09 -5.82
N GLY A 339 4.11 -18.13 -6.21
CA GLY A 339 4.94 -18.27 -7.41
C GLY A 339 5.83 -19.52 -7.38
N ALA A 340 6.48 -19.76 -6.24
CA ALA A 340 7.33 -20.94 -6.06
C ALA A 340 6.53 -22.25 -6.18
N ILE A 341 5.36 -22.35 -5.54
CA ILE A 341 4.49 -23.53 -5.62
C ILE A 341 3.90 -23.69 -7.03
N ALA A 342 3.44 -22.59 -7.62
CA ALA A 342 2.89 -22.62 -8.99
C ALA A 342 3.90 -23.15 -10.01
N LYS A 343 5.16 -22.73 -9.90
CA LYS A 343 6.23 -23.12 -10.83
C LYS A 343 6.88 -24.48 -10.55
N ASN A 344 6.99 -24.90 -9.27
CA ASN A 344 7.71 -26.12 -8.90
C ASN A 344 6.79 -27.33 -8.62
N TYR A 345 5.52 -27.09 -8.34
CA TYR A 345 4.54 -28.15 -8.07
C TYR A 345 3.38 -28.16 -9.08
N LEU A 346 2.69 -27.02 -9.27
CA LEU A 346 1.49 -27.00 -10.11
C LEU A 346 1.82 -27.15 -11.61
N ALA A 347 2.81 -26.43 -12.14
CA ALA A 347 3.17 -26.51 -13.55
C ALA A 347 3.58 -27.94 -13.96
N PRO A 348 4.46 -28.66 -13.22
CA PRO A 348 4.74 -30.07 -13.49
C PRO A 348 3.50 -30.97 -13.37
N LYS A 349 2.62 -30.75 -12.38
CA LYS A 349 1.37 -31.51 -12.21
C LYS A 349 0.42 -31.36 -13.39
N LEU A 350 0.45 -30.19 -14.06
CA LEU A 350 -0.30 -29.91 -15.29
C LEU A 350 0.45 -30.33 -16.57
N GLY A 351 1.69 -30.83 -16.46
CA GLY A 351 2.53 -31.20 -17.61
C GLY A 351 3.06 -30.01 -18.40
N ILE A 352 3.19 -28.83 -17.79
CA ILE A 352 3.62 -27.60 -18.41
C ILE A 352 5.06 -27.28 -17.99
N ASP A 353 5.90 -26.92 -18.98
CA ASP A 353 7.27 -26.47 -18.70
C ASP A 353 7.26 -25.16 -17.89
N ARG A 354 8.14 -25.09 -16.87
CA ARG A 354 8.26 -23.93 -15.97
C ARG A 354 8.36 -22.60 -16.71
N ARG A 355 9.11 -22.53 -17.82
CA ARG A 355 9.33 -21.30 -18.60
C ARG A 355 8.10 -20.88 -19.44
N ASN A 356 7.19 -21.83 -19.68
CA ASN A 356 5.93 -21.56 -20.37
C ASN A 356 4.77 -21.28 -19.41
N PHE A 357 4.99 -21.47 -18.12
CA PHE A 357 4.02 -21.19 -17.06
C PHE A 357 4.26 -19.78 -16.49
N ILE A 358 3.52 -18.79 -16.95
CA ILE A 358 3.69 -17.38 -16.59
C ILE A 358 2.82 -17.04 -15.39
N VAL A 359 3.45 -16.66 -14.29
CA VAL A 359 2.76 -16.25 -13.06
C VAL A 359 2.65 -14.73 -13.02
N VAL A 360 1.41 -14.25 -13.06
CA VAL A 360 1.05 -12.84 -12.89
C VAL A 360 0.48 -12.63 -11.49
N SER A 361 0.87 -11.56 -10.81
CA SER A 361 0.29 -11.18 -9.52
C SER A 361 -0.44 -9.85 -9.60
N VAL A 362 -1.66 -9.78 -9.05
CA VAL A 362 -2.40 -8.53 -8.86
C VAL A 362 -2.31 -8.13 -7.41
N MET A 363 -1.63 -7.00 -7.15
CA MET A 363 -1.24 -6.59 -5.80
C MET A 363 -1.71 -5.16 -5.45
N PRO A 364 -2.05 -4.88 -4.19
CA PRO A 364 -2.38 -3.52 -3.73
C PRO A 364 -1.16 -2.60 -3.65
N CYS A 365 0.01 -3.09 -4.01
CA CYS A 365 1.32 -2.58 -3.63
C CYS A 365 2.24 -2.44 -4.85
N VAL A 366 2.92 -1.30 -4.99
CA VAL A 366 3.92 -1.13 -6.05
C VAL A 366 5.27 -1.77 -5.69
N ALA A 367 5.59 -1.94 -4.39
CA ALA A 367 6.81 -2.61 -3.96
C ALA A 367 6.85 -4.10 -4.34
N LYS A 368 5.70 -4.73 -4.56
CA LYS A 368 5.60 -6.11 -5.05
C LYS A 368 6.19 -6.31 -6.44
N LYS A 369 6.24 -5.26 -7.26
CA LYS A 369 6.96 -5.26 -8.54
C LYS A 369 8.48 -5.39 -8.34
N SER A 370 9.04 -4.62 -7.40
CA SER A 370 10.46 -4.74 -7.03
C SER A 370 10.77 -6.06 -6.34
N GLU A 371 9.84 -6.62 -5.58
CA GLU A 371 10.00 -7.94 -4.97
C GLU A 371 10.05 -9.03 -6.04
N ALA A 372 9.14 -9.01 -7.02
CA ALA A 372 9.14 -9.97 -8.13
C ALA A 372 10.44 -9.92 -8.98
N ALA A 373 11.08 -8.74 -9.02
CA ALA A 373 12.34 -8.54 -9.74
C ALA A 373 13.61 -8.92 -8.94
N ARG A 374 13.47 -9.45 -7.71
CA ARG A 374 14.65 -9.86 -6.90
C ARG A 374 15.26 -11.12 -7.47
N PRO A 375 16.59 -11.15 -7.71
CA PRO A 375 17.27 -12.29 -8.36
C PRO A 375 17.24 -13.57 -7.53
N GLU A 376 17.05 -13.47 -6.21
CA GLU A 376 16.94 -14.62 -5.31
C GLU A 376 15.59 -15.35 -5.38
N PHE A 377 14.60 -14.81 -6.11
CA PHE A 377 13.27 -15.40 -6.24
C PHE A 377 13.07 -15.99 -7.64
N GLY A 378 13.54 -17.21 -7.82
CA GLY A 378 13.46 -17.93 -9.06
C GLY A 378 14.55 -18.99 -9.22
N LYS A 379 14.60 -19.60 -10.39
CA LYS A 379 15.57 -20.63 -10.73
C LYS A 379 16.07 -20.43 -12.16
N ASP A 380 17.38 -20.47 -12.36
CA ASP A 380 18.03 -20.41 -13.68
C ASP A 380 17.59 -19.20 -14.55
N GLY A 381 17.41 -18.04 -13.91
CA GLY A 381 16.97 -16.80 -14.54
C GLY A 381 15.47 -16.73 -14.87
N ASP A 382 14.67 -17.74 -14.50
CA ASP A 382 13.21 -17.73 -14.59
C ASP A 382 12.61 -17.40 -13.20
N PRO A 383 11.99 -16.22 -13.03
CA PRO A 383 11.45 -15.80 -11.74
C PRO A 383 10.22 -16.64 -11.33
N ASP A 384 10.02 -16.81 -10.03
CA ASP A 384 8.82 -17.46 -9.48
C ASP A 384 7.54 -16.68 -9.81
N VAL A 385 7.61 -15.34 -9.78
CA VAL A 385 6.55 -14.43 -10.24
C VAL A 385 7.09 -13.60 -11.40
N ASN A 386 6.52 -13.78 -12.58
CA ASN A 386 7.03 -13.17 -13.80
C ASN A 386 6.63 -11.70 -13.92
N ILE A 387 5.37 -11.36 -13.60
CA ILE A 387 4.81 -10.02 -13.77
C ILE A 387 3.99 -9.66 -12.55
N SER A 388 4.13 -8.44 -12.03
CA SER A 388 3.28 -7.93 -10.97
C SER A 388 2.57 -6.66 -11.43
N ILE A 389 1.24 -6.63 -11.35
CA ILE A 389 0.41 -5.47 -11.63
C ILE A 389 -0.32 -5.00 -10.37
N THR A 390 -0.71 -3.74 -10.36
CA THR A 390 -1.46 -3.14 -9.25
C THR A 390 -2.98 -3.29 -9.45
N THR A 391 -3.75 -3.04 -8.39
CA THR A 391 -5.23 -2.94 -8.47
C THR A 391 -5.66 -1.91 -9.51
N ARG A 392 -4.97 -0.77 -9.61
CA ARG A 392 -5.26 0.26 -10.62
C ARG A 392 -4.98 -0.22 -12.04
N GLU A 393 -3.89 -0.96 -12.25
CA GLU A 393 -3.58 -1.54 -13.56
C GLU A 393 -4.64 -2.56 -13.97
N LEU A 394 -5.11 -3.42 -13.05
CA LEU A 394 -6.23 -4.32 -13.33
C LEU A 394 -7.50 -3.55 -13.70
N ALA A 395 -7.84 -2.48 -12.98
CA ALA A 395 -8.98 -1.65 -13.32
C ALA A 395 -8.86 -1.04 -14.74
N HIS A 396 -7.65 -0.64 -15.15
CA HIS A 396 -7.37 -0.16 -16.51
C HIS A 396 -7.56 -1.28 -17.55
N MET A 397 -7.08 -2.50 -17.29
CA MET A 397 -7.24 -3.64 -18.20
C MET A 397 -8.73 -3.99 -18.41
N ILE A 398 -9.52 -3.98 -17.33
CA ILE A 398 -10.97 -4.20 -17.39
C ILE A 398 -11.66 -3.14 -18.28
N ARG A 399 -11.25 -1.86 -18.16
CA ARG A 399 -11.75 -0.78 -19.02
C ARG A 399 -11.30 -0.91 -20.47
N PHE A 400 -10.04 -1.31 -20.73
CA PHE A 400 -9.56 -1.57 -22.10
C PHE A 400 -10.34 -2.66 -22.80
N ALA A 401 -10.75 -3.68 -22.04
CA ALA A 401 -11.59 -4.76 -22.54
C ALA A 401 -13.07 -4.35 -22.66
N ASN A 402 -13.41 -3.08 -22.37
CA ASN A 402 -14.77 -2.54 -22.43
C ASN A 402 -15.80 -3.38 -21.65
N MET A 403 -15.40 -3.93 -20.50
CA MET A 403 -16.27 -4.75 -19.66
C MET A 403 -17.18 -3.87 -18.80
N ASN A 404 -18.47 -4.16 -18.81
CA ASN A 404 -19.40 -3.60 -17.81
C ASN A 404 -19.24 -4.38 -16.50
N PHE A 405 -18.35 -3.89 -15.63
CA PHE A 405 -17.93 -4.62 -14.42
C PHE A 405 -19.08 -4.86 -13.44
N ASP A 406 -20.03 -3.94 -13.36
CA ASP A 406 -21.18 -4.06 -12.45
C ASP A 406 -22.14 -5.18 -12.86
N GLU A 407 -22.22 -5.48 -14.14
CA GLU A 407 -23.10 -6.53 -14.71
C GLU A 407 -22.41 -7.91 -14.82
N LEU A 408 -21.14 -8.04 -14.40
CA LEU A 408 -20.47 -9.34 -14.44
C LEU A 408 -21.13 -10.31 -13.46
N GLU A 409 -21.39 -11.53 -13.94
CA GLU A 409 -21.75 -12.66 -13.09
C GLU A 409 -20.56 -13.01 -12.19
N GLU A 410 -20.83 -13.46 -10.98
CA GLU A 410 -19.79 -13.87 -10.05
C GLU A 410 -19.31 -15.29 -10.35
N SER A 411 -18.00 -15.52 -10.21
CA SER A 411 -17.41 -16.86 -10.31
C SER A 411 -16.34 -17.07 -9.22
N ASP A 412 -16.12 -18.33 -8.87
CA ASP A 412 -15.14 -18.73 -7.88
C ASP A 412 -13.72 -18.74 -8.46
N PHE A 413 -12.70 -18.73 -7.59
CA PHE A 413 -11.33 -19.04 -7.96
C PHE A 413 -11.17 -20.48 -8.43
N ASP A 414 -10.13 -20.73 -9.22
CA ASP A 414 -9.74 -22.09 -9.60
C ASP A 414 -9.07 -22.82 -8.42
N ARG A 415 -9.35 -24.12 -8.30
CA ARG A 415 -9.00 -24.91 -7.11
C ARG A 415 -7.97 -26.05 -7.28
N PRO A 416 -7.08 -26.05 -8.26
CA PRO A 416 -6.05 -27.11 -8.37
C PRO A 416 -5.12 -27.23 -7.16
N LEU A 417 -5.01 -26.15 -6.36
CA LEU A 417 -4.25 -26.09 -5.11
C LEU A 417 -5.15 -26.19 -3.86
N GLY A 418 -6.47 -26.13 -4.02
CA GLY A 418 -7.43 -26.10 -2.90
C GLY A 418 -8.04 -24.71 -2.67
N GLU A 419 -8.65 -24.53 -1.51
CA GLU A 419 -9.32 -23.32 -1.07
C GLU A 419 -8.44 -22.50 -0.10
N SER A 420 -8.81 -21.25 0.15
CA SER A 420 -8.20 -20.38 1.18
C SER A 420 -9.07 -20.29 2.42
N THR A 421 -8.46 -20.01 3.58
CA THR A 421 -9.17 -19.76 4.83
C THR A 421 -9.41 -18.27 5.07
N GLY A 422 -10.23 -17.93 6.07
CA GLY A 422 -10.41 -16.56 6.53
C GLY A 422 -9.13 -15.93 7.10
N ALA A 423 -8.20 -16.75 7.62
CA ALA A 423 -6.90 -16.28 8.08
C ALA A 423 -6.08 -15.66 6.94
N GLY A 424 -6.14 -16.20 5.72
CA GLY A 424 -5.49 -15.61 4.54
C GLY A 424 -6.10 -14.26 4.15
N VAL A 425 -7.43 -14.13 4.23
CA VAL A 425 -8.15 -12.90 3.85
C VAL A 425 -7.71 -11.69 4.67
N ILE A 426 -7.54 -11.82 5.98
CA ILE A 426 -7.20 -10.69 6.86
C ILE A 426 -5.77 -10.15 6.68
N PHE A 427 -4.90 -10.82 5.92
CA PHE A 427 -3.58 -10.30 5.54
C PHE A 427 -3.64 -8.91 4.87
N GLY A 428 -4.77 -8.56 4.29
CA GLY A 428 -5.01 -7.25 3.68
C GLY A 428 -5.03 -6.09 4.67
N THR A 429 -5.25 -6.33 5.96
CA THR A 429 -5.33 -5.33 7.02
C THR A 429 -4.07 -5.32 7.89
N THR A 430 -3.80 -4.19 8.55
CA THR A 430 -2.75 -4.14 9.57
C THR A 430 -3.19 -4.89 10.82
N GLY A 431 -2.38 -5.82 11.28
CA GLY A 431 -2.66 -6.75 12.38
C GLY A 431 -3.16 -8.12 11.91
N GLY A 432 -3.54 -8.25 10.63
CA GLY A 432 -4.11 -9.48 10.11
C GLY A 432 -3.12 -10.63 10.00
N VAL A 433 -1.85 -10.36 9.71
CA VAL A 433 -0.82 -11.42 9.63
C VAL A 433 -0.56 -12.00 11.01
N ILE A 434 -0.34 -11.15 12.02
CA ILE A 434 -0.07 -11.65 13.38
C ILE A 434 -1.30 -12.29 14.01
N GLU A 435 -2.52 -11.78 13.70
CA GLU A 435 -3.77 -12.41 14.13
C GLU A 435 -3.90 -13.84 13.54
N ALA A 436 -3.65 -14.00 12.23
CA ALA A 436 -3.63 -15.30 11.57
C ALA A 436 -2.57 -16.24 12.16
N ALA A 437 -1.36 -15.72 12.40
CA ALA A 437 -0.27 -16.47 13.03
C ALA A 437 -0.63 -16.95 14.44
N VAL A 438 -1.24 -16.10 15.26
CA VAL A 438 -1.69 -16.47 16.61
C VAL A 438 -2.75 -17.55 16.57
N ARG A 439 -3.75 -17.46 15.66
CA ARG A 439 -4.80 -18.48 15.50
C ARG A 439 -4.21 -19.88 15.29
N THR A 440 -3.15 -19.99 14.50
CA THR A 440 -2.48 -21.26 14.17
C THR A 440 -1.45 -21.65 15.22
N ALA A 441 -0.54 -20.75 15.60
CA ALA A 441 0.55 -21.04 16.53
C ALA A 441 0.04 -21.45 17.92
N TYR A 442 -1.03 -20.82 18.40
CA TYR A 442 -1.64 -21.18 19.68
C TYR A 442 -2.06 -22.67 19.70
N GLU A 443 -2.81 -23.12 18.70
CA GLU A 443 -3.32 -24.49 18.65
C GLU A 443 -2.23 -25.52 18.40
N ILE A 444 -1.23 -25.19 17.57
CA ILE A 444 -0.07 -26.06 17.36
C ILE A 444 0.72 -26.23 18.65
N GLN A 445 0.96 -25.16 19.41
CA GLN A 445 1.76 -25.19 20.64
C GLN A 445 1.02 -25.81 21.80
N THR A 446 -0.24 -25.44 22.02
CA THR A 446 -1.00 -25.84 23.22
C THR A 446 -1.81 -27.13 23.05
N LYS A 447 -2.07 -27.54 21.80
CA LYS A 447 -3.01 -28.62 21.44
C LYS A 447 -4.44 -28.39 21.95
N LYS A 448 -4.79 -27.11 22.20
CA LYS A 448 -6.11 -26.66 22.68
C LYS A 448 -6.72 -25.73 21.68
N THR A 449 -8.03 -25.78 21.50
CA THR A 449 -8.76 -24.83 20.64
C THR A 449 -8.64 -23.40 21.18
N LEU A 450 -8.33 -22.46 20.30
CA LEU A 450 -8.21 -21.05 20.65
C LEU A 450 -9.59 -20.50 21.08
N PRO A 451 -9.73 -19.96 22.31
CA PRO A 451 -11.04 -19.55 22.85
C PRO A 451 -11.70 -18.40 22.07
N LYS A 452 -10.90 -17.53 21.44
CA LYS A 452 -11.37 -16.34 20.72
C LYS A 452 -10.55 -16.16 19.44
N LEU A 453 -11.21 -16.11 18.28
CA LEU A 453 -10.54 -15.95 16.98
C LEU A 453 -10.30 -14.48 16.63
N ASP A 454 -11.16 -13.56 17.08
CA ASP A 454 -11.14 -12.15 16.70
C ASP A 454 -10.45 -11.31 17.78
N PHE A 455 -9.24 -10.84 17.49
CA PHE A 455 -8.47 -9.99 18.40
C PHE A 455 -8.72 -8.51 18.10
N THR A 456 -9.87 -7.99 18.58
CA THR A 456 -10.28 -6.60 18.32
C THR A 456 -9.27 -5.56 18.79
N GLU A 457 -8.48 -5.85 19.81
CA GLU A 457 -7.38 -5.03 20.31
C GLU A 457 -6.21 -4.89 19.30
N LEU A 458 -6.11 -5.81 18.35
CA LEU A 458 -5.12 -5.78 17.27
C LEU A 458 -5.64 -5.10 16.00
N ARG A 459 -6.95 -4.81 15.92
CA ARG A 459 -7.61 -4.22 14.75
C ARG A 459 -7.67 -2.68 14.85
N GLY A 460 -7.83 -1.97 13.72
CA GLY A 460 -7.98 -0.52 13.65
C GLY A 460 -6.78 0.22 13.04
N LEU A 461 -6.82 1.54 13.03
CA LEU A 461 -5.85 2.40 12.34
C LEU A 461 -4.83 3.09 13.27
N ALA A 462 -4.79 2.76 14.56
CA ALA A 462 -3.73 3.26 15.45
C ALA A 462 -2.35 2.74 15.01
N GLY A 463 -1.36 3.63 14.91
CA GLY A 463 -0.08 3.36 14.28
C GLY A 463 0.76 2.24 14.91
N ILE A 464 0.67 2.07 16.24
CA ILE A 464 1.28 0.98 17.01
C ILE A 464 0.24 0.42 17.98
N ARG A 465 0.09 -0.90 18.00
CA ARG A 465 -0.82 -1.62 18.89
C ARG A 465 -0.12 -2.86 19.41
N SER A 466 -0.49 -3.34 20.59
CA SER A 466 0.11 -4.55 21.16
C SER A 466 -0.92 -5.33 21.99
N ALA A 467 -0.67 -6.62 22.10
CA ALA A 467 -1.43 -7.52 22.96
C ALA A 467 -0.51 -8.54 23.63
N THR A 468 -1.01 -9.14 24.70
CA THR A 468 -0.37 -10.29 25.35
C THR A 468 -1.34 -11.46 25.26
N ILE A 469 -0.90 -12.55 24.66
CA ILE A 469 -1.68 -13.77 24.48
C ILE A 469 -1.09 -14.84 25.41
N ASP A 470 -1.91 -15.45 26.22
CA ASP A 470 -1.48 -16.54 27.10
C ASP A 470 -1.47 -17.87 26.33
N PHE A 471 -0.28 -18.41 26.10
CA PHE A 471 -0.08 -19.72 25.49
C PHE A 471 0.07 -20.77 26.58
N ASP A 472 -1.04 -21.09 27.26
CA ASP A 472 -1.12 -22.09 28.36
C ASP A 472 -0.13 -21.80 29.51
N GLY A 473 -0.19 -20.59 30.05
CA GLY A 473 0.67 -20.09 31.12
C GLY A 473 1.94 -19.38 30.66
N VAL A 474 2.19 -19.32 29.33
CA VAL A 474 3.31 -18.58 28.75
C VAL A 474 2.79 -17.29 28.10
N PRO A 475 3.07 -16.10 28.67
CA PRO A 475 2.60 -14.83 28.11
C PRO A 475 3.42 -14.43 26.86
N VAL A 476 2.85 -14.58 25.68
CA VAL A 476 3.45 -14.16 24.41
C VAL A 476 3.03 -12.74 24.10
N LYS A 477 4.00 -11.81 24.10
CA LYS A 477 3.77 -10.39 23.79
C LYS A 477 3.98 -10.14 22.31
N ILE A 478 2.97 -9.59 21.65
CA ILE A 478 2.97 -9.27 20.23
C ILE A 478 2.73 -7.79 20.00
N CYS A 479 3.25 -7.27 18.90
CA CYS A 479 3.10 -5.86 18.51
C CYS A 479 2.81 -5.75 17.02
N ILE A 480 2.10 -4.71 16.64
CA ILE A 480 1.76 -4.38 15.27
C ILE A 480 2.13 -2.92 15.02
N ALA A 481 2.79 -2.67 13.90
CA ALA A 481 3.06 -1.31 13.44
C ALA A 481 2.74 -1.16 11.97
N HIS A 482 2.16 -0.02 11.60
CA HIS A 482 2.04 0.38 10.21
C HIS A 482 2.61 1.79 9.98
N GLY A 483 3.15 2.01 8.76
CA GLY A 483 3.97 3.19 8.47
C GLY A 483 5.40 3.01 8.99
N LEU A 484 6.38 3.27 8.14
CA LEU A 484 7.80 3.00 8.47
C LEU A 484 8.35 3.90 9.57
N GLY A 485 7.73 5.07 9.82
CA GLY A 485 8.08 5.91 10.98
C GLY A 485 7.77 5.22 12.32
N ASN A 486 6.63 4.52 12.40
CA ASN A 486 6.29 3.71 13.57
C ASN A 486 7.20 2.47 13.67
N ALA A 487 7.48 1.83 12.53
CA ALA A 487 8.44 0.73 12.46
C ALA A 487 9.83 1.15 12.98
N ARG A 488 10.33 2.33 12.58
CA ARG A 488 11.61 2.87 13.04
C ARG A 488 11.66 2.98 14.57
N ARG A 489 10.59 3.43 15.21
CA ARG A 489 10.52 3.54 16.68
C ARG A 489 10.70 2.16 17.34
N LEU A 490 10.02 1.13 16.85
CA LEU A 490 10.16 -0.24 17.37
C LEU A 490 11.56 -0.81 17.10
N VAL A 491 12.12 -0.56 15.92
CA VAL A 491 13.49 -0.95 15.56
C VAL A 491 14.53 -0.33 16.52
N GLU A 492 14.38 0.95 16.86
CA GLU A 492 15.26 1.63 17.80
C GLU A 492 15.15 1.05 19.21
N GLU A 493 13.96 0.61 19.64
CA GLU A 493 13.77 -0.12 20.90
C GLU A 493 14.46 -1.50 20.87
N ILE A 494 14.37 -2.23 19.76
CA ILE A 494 15.06 -3.53 19.57
C ILE A 494 16.59 -3.32 19.67
N ARG A 495 17.13 -2.37 18.93
CA ARG A 495 18.58 -2.03 18.95
C ARG A 495 19.08 -1.64 20.33
N ALA A 496 18.25 -0.99 21.12
CA ALA A 496 18.56 -0.61 22.49
C ALA A 496 18.36 -1.74 23.52
N GLY A 497 17.96 -2.94 23.08
CA GLY A 497 17.69 -4.09 23.97
C GLY A 497 16.48 -3.88 24.89
N ARG A 498 15.56 -2.98 24.55
CA ARG A 498 14.40 -2.64 25.38
C ARG A 498 13.06 -3.17 24.86
N SER A 499 13.06 -3.84 23.70
CA SER A 499 11.82 -4.39 23.15
C SER A 499 11.28 -5.51 24.04
N PRO A 500 10.02 -5.42 24.50
CA PRO A 500 9.39 -6.47 25.33
C PRO A 500 8.71 -7.56 24.50
N TYR A 501 8.73 -7.43 23.17
CA TYR A 501 7.91 -8.24 22.27
C TYR A 501 8.61 -9.53 21.82
N HIS A 502 7.83 -10.58 21.54
CA HIS A 502 8.30 -11.85 20.99
C HIS A 502 8.09 -11.90 19.47
N ALA A 503 7.01 -11.27 18.97
CA ALA A 503 6.74 -11.13 17.54
C ALA A 503 6.23 -9.73 17.23
N ILE A 504 6.57 -9.20 16.04
CA ILE A 504 6.13 -7.88 15.57
C ILE A 504 5.70 -7.98 14.11
N GLU A 505 4.45 -7.60 13.83
CA GLU A 505 4.01 -7.35 12.46
C GLU A 505 4.33 -5.92 12.04
N ILE A 506 4.93 -5.77 10.85
CA ILE A 506 5.20 -4.43 10.29
C ILE A 506 4.68 -4.34 8.85
N MET A 507 3.79 -3.36 8.64
CA MET A 507 3.30 -2.97 7.33
C MET A 507 3.85 -1.58 6.95
N ALA A 508 4.53 -1.46 5.79
CA ALA A 508 5.07 -0.19 5.33
C ALA A 508 3.97 0.85 5.07
N CYS A 509 2.81 0.43 4.58
CA CYS A 509 1.72 1.34 4.27
C CYS A 509 0.92 1.69 5.53
N PRO A 510 0.63 2.98 5.81
CA PRO A 510 -0.28 3.37 6.87
C PRO A 510 -1.66 2.72 6.68
N GLY A 511 -2.14 2.00 7.70
CA GLY A 511 -3.40 1.23 7.66
C GLY A 511 -3.28 -0.18 7.03
N GLY A 512 -2.10 -0.58 6.51
CA GLY A 512 -1.89 -1.88 5.88
C GLY A 512 -2.11 -1.88 4.36
N CYS A 513 -2.30 -3.06 3.78
CA CYS A 513 -2.42 -3.25 2.33
C CYS A 513 -3.70 -2.64 1.73
N ILE A 514 -4.75 -2.40 2.52
CA ILE A 514 -5.95 -1.65 2.10
C ILE A 514 -5.63 -0.22 1.63
N ASN A 515 -4.51 0.35 2.07
CA ASN A 515 -3.95 1.65 1.66
C ASN A 515 -2.63 1.50 0.90
N GLY A 516 -2.43 0.40 0.23
CA GLY A 516 -1.24 0.13 -0.56
C GLY A 516 -1.03 1.14 -1.69
N GLY A 517 0.25 1.37 -2.06
CA GLY A 517 0.61 2.33 -3.11
C GLY A 517 0.03 2.03 -4.51
N GLY A 518 -0.48 0.81 -4.73
CA GLY A 518 -1.14 0.34 -5.96
C GLY A 518 -2.67 0.37 -5.93
N GLN A 519 -3.29 0.74 -4.79
CA GLN A 519 -4.74 0.82 -4.63
C GLN A 519 -5.35 2.05 -5.33
N PRO A 520 -6.64 2.01 -5.69
CA PRO A 520 -7.40 3.19 -6.12
C PRO A 520 -7.27 4.34 -5.12
N TYR A 521 -7.15 5.57 -5.64
CA TYR A 521 -6.84 6.75 -4.84
C TYR A 521 -7.97 7.12 -3.88
N HIS A 522 -7.71 7.11 -2.56
CA HIS A 522 -8.69 7.50 -1.53
C HIS A 522 -8.84 9.04 -1.41
N ARG A 523 -7.93 9.84 -1.98
CA ARG A 523 -7.98 11.32 -2.04
C ARG A 523 -8.19 12.02 -0.69
N GLY A 524 -7.74 11.42 0.40
CA GLY A 524 -7.92 11.94 1.76
C GLY A 524 -9.17 11.43 2.48
N ASN A 525 -9.93 10.54 1.87
CA ASN A 525 -11.08 9.89 2.50
C ASN A 525 -10.65 8.67 3.32
N GLU A 526 -10.46 8.84 4.63
CA GLU A 526 -10.06 7.76 5.55
C GLU A 526 -11.20 6.78 5.83
N GLU A 527 -12.46 7.23 5.72
CA GLU A 527 -13.63 6.38 5.89
C GLU A 527 -13.67 5.24 4.85
N LEU A 528 -13.18 5.51 3.65
CA LEU A 528 -13.04 4.48 2.62
C LEU A 528 -12.08 3.35 3.04
N LEU A 529 -11.01 3.69 3.78
CA LEU A 529 -10.07 2.69 4.29
C LEU A 529 -10.70 1.81 5.37
N LYS A 530 -11.53 2.40 6.24
CA LYS A 530 -12.30 1.64 7.24
C LYS A 530 -13.25 0.65 6.58
N ARG A 531 -14.01 1.08 5.57
CA ARG A 531 -14.91 0.21 4.81
C ARG A 531 -14.17 -0.94 4.12
N ARG A 532 -12.98 -0.69 3.55
CA ARG A 532 -12.15 -1.75 2.98
C ARG A 532 -11.71 -2.76 4.02
N ALA A 533 -11.32 -2.32 5.23
CA ALA A 533 -10.96 -3.21 6.33
C ALA A 533 -12.17 -4.02 6.82
N GLU A 534 -13.31 -3.38 7.02
CA GLU A 534 -14.56 -4.03 7.44
C GLU A 534 -15.01 -5.11 6.46
N ALA A 535 -14.89 -4.85 5.15
CA ALA A 535 -15.21 -5.81 4.11
C ALA A 535 -14.31 -7.06 4.17
N LEU A 536 -13.00 -6.91 4.46
CA LEU A 536 -12.10 -8.05 4.65
C LEU A 536 -12.43 -8.86 5.92
N TYR A 537 -12.73 -8.18 7.03
CA TYR A 537 -13.14 -8.88 8.25
C TYR A 537 -14.49 -9.59 8.11
N ALA A 538 -15.41 -9.01 7.33
CA ALA A 538 -16.69 -9.66 7.03
C ALA A 538 -16.48 -10.92 6.16
N GLU A 539 -15.55 -10.88 5.20
CA GLU A 539 -15.21 -12.03 4.36
C GLU A 539 -14.53 -13.14 5.17
N ASP A 540 -13.60 -12.81 6.09
CA ASP A 540 -13.02 -13.77 7.05
C ASP A 540 -14.13 -14.43 7.88
N ALA A 541 -15.04 -13.63 8.45
CA ALA A 541 -16.11 -14.15 9.30
C ALA A 541 -17.09 -15.08 8.56
N ALA A 542 -17.26 -14.88 7.25
CA ALA A 542 -18.13 -15.69 6.40
C ALA A 542 -17.48 -17.01 5.92
N LYS A 543 -16.15 -17.16 6.03
CA LYS A 543 -15.45 -18.39 5.63
C LYS A 543 -15.71 -19.52 6.62
N PRO A 544 -15.94 -20.76 6.13
CA PRO A 544 -16.11 -21.92 7.01
C PRO A 544 -14.84 -22.30 7.75
N LEU A 545 -13.67 -22.09 7.12
CA LEU A 545 -12.35 -22.32 7.71
C LEU A 545 -11.71 -20.95 7.98
N ARG A 546 -11.27 -20.73 9.22
CA ARG A 546 -10.70 -19.44 9.65
C ARG A 546 -9.28 -19.56 10.22
N LYS A 547 -8.65 -20.73 10.10
CA LYS A 547 -7.31 -21.01 10.58
C LYS A 547 -6.51 -21.73 9.49
N SER A 548 -5.29 -21.30 9.28
CA SER A 548 -4.46 -21.78 8.16
C SER A 548 -4.10 -23.27 8.27
N HIS A 549 -3.86 -23.79 9.48
CA HIS A 549 -3.53 -25.21 9.70
C HIS A 549 -4.72 -26.16 9.48
N GLU A 550 -5.94 -25.66 9.43
CA GLU A 550 -7.14 -26.43 9.11
C GLU A 550 -7.40 -26.54 7.59
N ASN A 551 -6.61 -25.82 6.75
CA ASN A 551 -6.78 -25.83 5.31
C ASN A 551 -6.37 -27.17 4.70
N PRO A 552 -7.31 -27.97 4.15
CA PRO A 552 -7.00 -29.30 3.60
C PRO A 552 -6.08 -29.25 2.38
N GLY A 553 -6.14 -28.16 1.59
CA GLY A 553 -5.23 -27.99 0.45
C GLY A 553 -3.79 -27.75 0.89
N ILE A 554 -3.58 -27.03 1.99
CA ILE A 554 -2.24 -26.85 2.59
C ILE A 554 -1.73 -28.16 3.17
N GLN A 555 -2.57 -28.92 3.87
CA GLN A 555 -2.20 -30.24 4.39
C GLN A 555 -1.78 -31.19 3.28
N ALA A 556 -2.58 -31.28 2.21
CA ALA A 556 -2.25 -32.09 1.03
C ALA A 556 -0.96 -31.65 0.35
N LEU A 557 -0.69 -30.33 0.25
CA LEU A 557 0.55 -29.81 -0.33
C LEU A 557 1.79 -30.25 0.48
N TYR A 558 1.71 -30.28 1.81
CA TYR A 558 2.80 -30.82 2.63
C TYR A 558 2.95 -32.32 2.47
N GLU A 559 1.85 -33.08 2.50
CA GLU A 559 1.87 -34.55 2.36
C GLU A 559 2.40 -34.99 0.97
N GLU A 560 1.97 -34.33 -0.10
CA GLU A 560 2.31 -34.72 -1.46
C GLU A 560 3.69 -34.19 -1.94
N PHE A 561 4.15 -33.04 -1.42
CA PHE A 561 5.29 -32.35 -2.01
C PHE A 561 6.28 -31.76 -1.00
N LEU A 562 5.85 -30.91 -0.06
CA LEU A 562 6.77 -30.14 0.78
C LEU A 562 7.36 -30.90 1.97
N GLY A 563 6.69 -31.95 2.43
CA GLY A 563 7.03 -32.71 3.64
C GLY A 563 6.46 -32.07 4.91
N GLU A 564 7.22 -31.23 5.57
CA GLU A 564 6.81 -30.57 6.82
C GLU A 564 7.15 -29.06 6.80
N PRO A 565 6.43 -28.24 7.58
CA PRO A 565 6.75 -26.82 7.73
C PRO A 565 8.19 -26.63 8.25
N CYS A 566 8.92 -25.68 7.63
CA CYS A 566 10.34 -25.44 7.87
C CYS A 566 11.23 -26.68 7.60
N GLY A 567 10.73 -27.72 6.90
CA GLY A 567 11.49 -28.86 6.46
C GLY A 567 12.46 -28.53 5.30
N PRO A 568 13.29 -29.48 4.87
CA PRO A 568 14.35 -29.19 3.89
C PRO A 568 13.82 -28.60 2.58
N LEU A 569 12.78 -29.19 1.96
CA LEU A 569 12.23 -28.74 0.69
C LEU A 569 11.41 -27.47 0.85
N SER A 570 10.59 -27.35 1.91
CA SER A 570 9.84 -26.13 2.19
C SER A 570 10.81 -24.97 2.45
N HIS A 571 11.91 -25.20 3.17
CA HIS A 571 12.94 -24.20 3.41
C HIS A 571 13.64 -23.76 2.12
N GLU A 572 13.95 -24.68 1.21
CA GLU A 572 14.56 -24.36 -0.09
C GLU A 572 13.63 -23.48 -0.94
N LEU A 573 12.35 -23.82 -1.02
CA LEU A 573 11.40 -23.17 -1.93
C LEU A 573 10.73 -21.94 -1.34
N LEU A 574 10.45 -21.93 -0.03
CA LEU A 574 9.57 -20.97 0.63
C LEU A 574 10.30 -19.99 1.54
N HIS A 575 11.61 -20.17 1.79
CA HIS A 575 12.40 -19.27 2.63
C HIS A 575 13.43 -18.49 1.82
N THR A 576 13.97 -17.43 2.42
CA THR A 576 14.94 -16.52 1.81
C THR A 576 15.93 -15.98 2.82
N ARG A 577 16.91 -15.22 2.34
CA ARG A 577 17.89 -14.49 3.14
C ARG A 577 17.82 -13.01 2.80
N TYR A 578 18.26 -12.16 3.74
CA TYR A 578 18.28 -10.72 3.59
C TYR A 578 19.73 -10.23 3.52
N TYR A 579 19.93 -9.12 2.81
CA TYR A 579 21.25 -8.61 2.48
C TYR A 579 21.40 -7.15 2.90
N ASP A 580 22.64 -6.72 3.21
CA ASP A 580 22.93 -5.30 3.34
C ASP A 580 22.84 -4.66 1.94
N ARG A 581 21.85 -3.81 1.75
CA ARG A 581 21.59 -3.07 0.50
C ARG A 581 21.67 -1.56 0.71
N LYS A 582 22.45 -1.12 1.69
CA LYS A 582 22.70 0.32 1.89
C LYS A 582 23.21 0.94 0.60
N PRO A 583 22.68 2.11 0.21
CA PRO A 583 23.19 2.81 -0.95
C PRO A 583 24.66 3.15 -0.75
N VAL A 584 25.51 2.73 -1.68
CA VAL A 584 26.90 3.14 -1.71
C VAL A 584 26.95 4.53 -2.35
N VAL A 585 27.24 5.54 -1.54
CA VAL A 585 27.50 6.90 -2.04
C VAL A 585 28.94 6.91 -2.55
N GLU A 586 29.14 6.65 -3.83
CA GLU A 586 30.44 6.93 -4.45
C GLU A 586 30.60 8.45 -4.54
N PRO A 587 31.71 9.02 -4.05
CA PRO A 587 31.99 10.44 -4.26
C PRO A 587 32.11 10.67 -5.76
N LYS A 588 31.22 11.50 -6.31
CA LYS A 588 31.35 11.96 -7.71
C LYS A 588 32.69 12.68 -7.82
N LYS A 589 33.59 12.14 -8.66
CA LYS A 589 34.88 12.77 -9.01
C LYS A 589 34.66 14.08 -9.74
#